data_10c2f788732d3adf5dd04ad3adf2ab50
#
_entry.id   10c2f788732d3adf5dd04ad3adf2ab50
#
_cell.length_a   1.000
_cell.length_b   1.000
_cell.length_c   1.000
_cell.angle_alpha   90.00
_cell.angle_beta   90.00
_cell.angle_gamma   90.00
#
_symmetry.space_group_name_H-M   'P 1'
#
loop_
_entity.id
_entity.type
_entity.pdbx_description
1 polymer ?
#
loop_
_entity_poly.entity_id
_entity_poly.type
_entity_poly.pdbx_seq_one_letter_code
_entity_poly.pdbx_strand_id
1 'polypeptide(L)'
;MKTDIFITKAEKFIKDKTLIQPGDKVVMGVSGGADSVALLLLLNSLKVKRSLSLYVVHVNHCLRPEADSEALYVEALCKERDIPFFLRKVDIKALSRELKIGTEDAGRKARYEAFEEVLTEVGATKIAVAHNCNDRAETMLFNLARGTGIKGLISIPAKRDNIIRPLLFATRAEIEEFLAVEGVKFCTDASNLTDDYARNRIRNNILPALEDSINGGATLHMFETAEQLSGLYEFALKRCEECYRDACVRETETQISLDARKILTMDEYLQSMLIKQAIDTLVPGNRDITHVHLNDILSLLNKSGTKSVNLPYNITAVSSYDTLTLTREGIVSESLSETEIVPDGSSFKASGYTVKAELFDNSEGFDYGKLKYTKCFDYGKIKDILVMRSRRTGDTISVTSGGGTKKLKDYMIDVKIPAGVRDSVPVIACGSDVLWVVGYRISENYKVTKETKRVIRITVLKED
;
A
#
# COMPACT_ATOMS: atom_id res chain seq x y z
N MET A 1 17.57 -42.72 -12.48
CA MET A 1 16.99 -42.83 -11.10
C MET A 1 17.15 -41.57 -10.27
N LYS A 2 18.34 -41.01 -10.03
CA LYS A 2 18.50 -39.75 -9.21
C LYS A 2 17.92 -38.52 -9.93
N THR A 3 18.18 -38.37 -11.21
CA THR A 3 17.59 -37.28 -12.05
C THR A 3 16.07 -37.34 -12.03
N ASP A 4 15.46 -38.51 -12.17
CA ASP A 4 14.01 -38.67 -12.17
C ASP A 4 13.39 -38.26 -10.84
N ILE A 5 14.09 -38.53 -9.72
CA ILE A 5 13.65 -38.11 -8.38
C ILE A 5 13.65 -36.57 -8.26
N PHE A 6 14.72 -35.92 -8.72
CA PHE A 6 14.82 -34.45 -8.69
C PHE A 6 13.72 -33.78 -9.55
N ILE A 7 13.55 -34.27 -10.79
CA ILE A 7 12.50 -33.79 -11.69
C ILE A 7 11.11 -34.02 -11.10
N THR A 8 10.85 -35.17 -10.49
CA THR A 8 9.56 -35.51 -9.86
C THR A 8 9.25 -34.57 -8.68
N LYS A 9 10.26 -34.28 -7.82
CA LYS A 9 10.13 -33.28 -6.75
C LYS A 9 9.82 -31.90 -7.30
N ALA A 10 10.52 -31.48 -8.36
CA ALA A 10 10.29 -30.20 -9.04
C ALA A 10 8.89 -30.11 -9.64
N GLU A 11 8.43 -31.16 -10.33
CA GLU A 11 7.09 -31.20 -10.92
C GLU A 11 5.99 -31.06 -9.86
N LYS A 12 6.17 -31.78 -8.72
CA LYS A 12 5.25 -31.67 -7.58
C LYS A 12 5.24 -30.23 -7.05
N PHE A 13 6.40 -29.63 -6.79
CA PHE A 13 6.52 -28.26 -6.28
C PHE A 13 5.90 -27.23 -7.25
N ILE A 14 6.20 -27.33 -8.55
CA ILE A 14 5.64 -26.49 -9.61
C ILE A 14 4.11 -26.59 -9.63
N LYS A 15 3.55 -27.80 -9.47
CA LYS A 15 2.11 -28.04 -9.44
C LYS A 15 1.48 -27.46 -8.17
N ASP A 16 2.02 -27.80 -7.00
CA ASP A 16 1.49 -27.39 -5.69
C ASP A 16 1.48 -25.85 -5.53
N LYS A 17 2.51 -25.17 -6.08
CA LYS A 17 2.62 -23.70 -6.08
C LYS A 17 2.03 -23.03 -7.32
N THR A 18 1.44 -23.78 -8.22
CA THR A 18 0.83 -23.27 -9.47
C THR A 18 1.79 -22.32 -10.24
N LEU A 19 3.07 -22.71 -10.35
CA LEU A 19 4.10 -21.85 -10.94
C LEU A 19 3.99 -21.82 -12.47
N ILE A 20 3.73 -22.95 -13.10
CA ILE A 20 3.74 -23.13 -14.56
C ILE A 20 2.49 -23.87 -15.00
N GLN A 21 1.81 -23.34 -16.01
CA GLN A 21 0.68 -23.95 -16.69
C GLN A 21 1.11 -24.54 -18.05
N PRO A 22 0.41 -25.57 -18.55
CA PRO A 22 0.63 -26.05 -19.92
C PRO A 22 0.47 -24.91 -20.93
N GLY A 23 1.41 -24.82 -21.88
CA GLY A 23 1.41 -23.79 -22.93
C GLY A 23 2.05 -22.46 -22.52
N ASP A 24 2.54 -22.32 -21.29
CA ASP A 24 3.21 -21.09 -20.86
C ASP A 24 4.45 -20.77 -21.69
N LYS A 25 4.65 -19.47 -21.93
CA LYS A 25 5.92 -18.91 -22.42
C LYS A 25 6.71 -18.38 -21.22
N VAL A 26 7.93 -18.90 -21.04
CA VAL A 26 8.75 -18.61 -19.84
C VAL A 26 10.11 -18.06 -20.24
N VAL A 27 10.44 -16.88 -19.73
CA VAL A 27 11.77 -16.28 -19.82
C VAL A 27 12.61 -16.73 -18.63
N MET A 28 13.78 -17.29 -18.85
CA MET A 28 14.70 -17.77 -17.80
C MET A 28 15.91 -16.87 -17.71
N GLY A 29 16.22 -16.38 -16.51
CA GLY A 29 17.47 -15.69 -16.22
C GLY A 29 18.59 -16.71 -16.00
N VAL A 30 19.56 -16.82 -16.93
CA VAL A 30 20.66 -17.81 -16.85
C VAL A 30 22.00 -17.09 -16.85
N SER A 31 22.70 -17.17 -15.68
CA SER A 31 24.02 -16.55 -15.50
C SER A 31 25.19 -17.45 -15.89
N GLY A 32 24.97 -18.76 -16.09
CA GLY A 32 26.00 -19.75 -16.28
C GLY A 32 26.42 -20.49 -15.01
N GLY A 33 26.05 -20.00 -13.83
CA GLY A 33 26.28 -20.69 -12.54
C GLY A 33 25.36 -21.87 -12.34
N ALA A 34 25.72 -22.76 -11.40
CA ALA A 34 25.04 -24.05 -11.19
C ALA A 34 23.51 -23.93 -11.09
N ASP A 35 23.00 -23.03 -10.23
CA ASP A 35 21.56 -22.90 -10.01
C ASP A 35 20.83 -22.52 -11.31
N SER A 36 21.38 -21.59 -12.06
CA SER A 36 20.77 -21.11 -13.33
C SER A 36 20.83 -22.15 -14.44
N VAL A 37 21.92 -22.93 -14.51
CA VAL A 37 22.05 -24.05 -15.45
C VAL A 37 21.07 -25.18 -15.08
N ALA A 38 20.93 -25.49 -13.79
CA ALA A 38 19.94 -26.49 -13.33
C ALA A 38 18.51 -26.04 -13.65
N LEU A 39 18.19 -24.75 -13.50
CA LEU A 39 16.88 -24.20 -13.90
C LEU A 39 16.61 -24.42 -15.39
N LEU A 40 17.60 -24.14 -16.25
CA LEU A 40 17.50 -24.34 -17.70
C LEU A 40 17.24 -25.82 -18.02
N LEU A 41 18.03 -26.74 -17.45
CA LEU A 41 17.89 -28.19 -17.69
C LEU A 41 16.53 -28.71 -17.18
N LEU A 42 16.13 -28.31 -15.98
CA LEU A 42 14.82 -28.67 -15.41
C LEU A 42 13.68 -28.25 -16.32
N LEU A 43 13.64 -26.97 -16.72
CA LEU A 43 12.52 -26.48 -17.54
C LEU A 43 12.56 -27.05 -18.97
N ASN A 44 13.75 -27.32 -19.51
CA ASN A 44 13.90 -28.00 -20.78
C ASN A 44 13.37 -29.44 -20.73
N SER A 45 13.60 -30.20 -19.65
CA SER A 45 13.03 -31.55 -19.46
C SER A 45 11.50 -31.56 -19.41
N LEU A 46 10.89 -30.44 -19.00
CA LEU A 46 9.44 -30.24 -18.94
C LEU A 46 8.84 -29.64 -20.23
N LYS A 47 9.69 -29.15 -21.16
CA LYS A 47 9.29 -28.41 -22.36
C LYS A 47 8.23 -29.15 -23.17
N VAL A 48 8.49 -30.39 -23.55
CA VAL A 48 7.57 -31.20 -24.36
C VAL A 48 6.33 -31.59 -23.56
N LYS A 49 6.52 -32.16 -22.34
CA LYS A 49 5.44 -32.66 -21.48
C LYS A 49 4.39 -31.60 -21.16
N ARG A 50 4.80 -30.33 -21.03
CA ARG A 50 3.93 -29.20 -20.67
C ARG A 50 3.72 -28.22 -21.82
N SER A 51 4.20 -28.52 -23.02
CA SER A 51 4.08 -27.64 -24.19
C SER A 51 4.62 -26.23 -23.93
N LEU A 52 5.78 -26.10 -23.25
CA LEU A 52 6.35 -24.82 -22.88
C LEU A 52 7.13 -24.19 -24.05
N SER A 53 7.04 -22.88 -24.16
CA SER A 53 7.97 -22.08 -24.96
C SER A 53 8.99 -21.42 -24.02
N LEU A 54 10.26 -21.79 -24.16
CA LEU A 54 11.34 -21.34 -23.28
C LEU A 54 12.23 -20.33 -23.98
N TYR A 55 12.64 -19.31 -23.26
CA TYR A 55 13.55 -18.25 -23.70
C TYR A 55 14.59 -18.00 -22.63
N VAL A 56 15.86 -17.79 -23.01
CA VAL A 56 16.95 -17.52 -22.06
C VAL A 56 17.45 -16.11 -22.21
N VAL A 57 17.58 -15.40 -21.09
CA VAL A 57 18.24 -14.11 -21.00
C VAL A 57 19.49 -14.24 -20.15
N HIS A 58 20.63 -13.89 -20.75
CA HIS A 58 21.90 -13.71 -20.04
C HIS A 58 22.22 -12.23 -19.93
N VAL A 59 22.50 -11.75 -18.71
CA VAL A 59 22.88 -10.35 -18.46
C VAL A 59 24.35 -10.30 -18.12
N ASN A 60 25.15 -9.78 -19.06
CA ASN A 60 26.57 -9.51 -18.86
C ASN A 60 26.70 -8.13 -18.19
N HIS A 61 27.20 -8.12 -16.95
CA HIS A 61 27.36 -6.93 -16.12
C HIS A 61 28.58 -6.07 -16.46
N CYS A 62 29.41 -6.49 -17.39
CA CYS A 62 30.67 -5.82 -17.81
C CYS A 62 31.61 -5.51 -16.63
N LEU A 63 31.60 -6.36 -15.59
CA LEU A 63 32.43 -6.13 -14.39
C LEU A 63 33.79 -6.82 -14.47
N ARG A 64 33.90 -7.90 -15.26
CA ARG A 64 35.09 -8.75 -15.36
C ARG A 64 35.26 -9.34 -16.77
N PRO A 65 36.49 -9.67 -17.20
CA PRO A 65 36.74 -10.20 -18.56
C PRO A 65 36.04 -11.54 -18.83
N GLU A 66 35.88 -12.39 -17.80
CA GLU A 66 35.29 -13.73 -17.90
C GLU A 66 33.80 -13.70 -18.27
N ALA A 67 33.12 -12.57 -18.09
CA ALA A 67 31.68 -12.43 -18.35
C ALA A 67 31.30 -12.65 -19.84
N ASP A 68 32.20 -12.38 -20.78
CA ASP A 68 31.98 -12.70 -22.20
C ASP A 68 32.09 -14.20 -22.45
N SER A 69 33.01 -14.93 -21.81
CA SER A 69 33.13 -16.38 -21.93
C SER A 69 31.94 -17.10 -21.29
N GLU A 70 31.40 -16.58 -20.20
CA GLU A 70 30.16 -17.10 -19.56
C GLU A 70 28.96 -16.93 -20.50
N ALA A 71 28.86 -15.80 -21.20
CA ALA A 71 27.80 -15.58 -22.19
C ALA A 71 27.88 -16.58 -23.33
N LEU A 72 29.09 -16.82 -23.89
CA LEU A 72 29.29 -17.83 -24.92
C LEU A 72 28.96 -19.26 -24.46
N TYR A 73 29.31 -19.60 -23.23
CA TYR A 73 28.95 -20.88 -22.64
C TYR A 73 27.42 -21.07 -22.58
N VAL A 74 26.69 -20.07 -22.08
CA VAL A 74 25.21 -20.12 -21.97
C VAL A 74 24.58 -20.16 -23.38
N GLU A 75 25.10 -19.42 -24.33
CA GLU A 75 24.65 -19.44 -25.72
C GLU A 75 24.80 -20.85 -26.34
N ALA A 76 25.94 -21.49 -26.13
CA ALA A 76 26.18 -22.86 -26.61
C ALA A 76 25.19 -23.86 -25.98
N LEU A 77 24.94 -23.78 -24.65
CA LEU A 77 23.94 -24.59 -23.98
C LEU A 77 22.52 -24.42 -24.55
N CYS A 78 22.16 -23.20 -24.89
CA CYS A 78 20.86 -22.88 -25.49
C CYS A 78 20.74 -23.45 -26.90
N LYS A 79 21.80 -23.31 -27.72
CA LYS A 79 21.86 -23.81 -29.10
C LYS A 79 21.70 -25.33 -29.15
N GLU A 80 22.35 -26.08 -28.25
CA GLU A 80 22.20 -27.54 -28.15
C GLU A 80 20.78 -27.99 -27.87
N ARG A 81 19.96 -27.13 -27.24
CA ARG A 81 18.60 -27.45 -26.75
C ARG A 81 17.49 -26.77 -27.55
N ASP A 82 17.84 -26.10 -28.63
CA ASP A 82 16.92 -25.31 -29.45
C ASP A 82 16.06 -24.36 -28.62
N ILE A 83 16.78 -23.52 -27.81
CA ILE A 83 16.18 -22.49 -26.97
C ILE A 83 16.69 -21.13 -27.42
N PRO A 84 15.82 -20.16 -27.77
CA PRO A 84 16.21 -18.78 -28.08
C PRO A 84 17.00 -18.13 -26.94
N PHE A 85 18.14 -17.51 -27.31
CA PHE A 85 19.08 -16.86 -26.40
C PHE A 85 19.13 -15.37 -26.63
N PHE A 86 19.04 -14.58 -25.56
CA PHE A 86 19.09 -13.13 -25.55
C PHE A 86 20.22 -12.65 -24.64
N LEU A 87 21.21 -11.98 -25.23
CA LEU A 87 22.31 -11.34 -24.50
C LEU A 87 21.95 -9.88 -24.25
N ARG A 88 22.06 -9.43 -22.97
CA ARG A 88 21.99 -8.02 -22.59
C ARG A 88 23.32 -7.64 -21.92
N LYS A 89 23.99 -6.60 -22.43
CA LYS A 89 25.22 -6.05 -21.83
C LYS A 89 24.90 -4.74 -21.12
N VAL A 90 25.26 -4.63 -19.85
CA VAL A 90 24.98 -3.44 -19.03
C VAL A 90 26.23 -3.09 -18.22
N ASP A 91 26.72 -1.86 -18.34
CA ASP A 91 27.79 -1.34 -17.47
C ASP A 91 27.21 -0.99 -16.09
N ILE A 92 27.31 -1.95 -15.16
CA ILE A 92 26.78 -1.80 -13.81
C ILE A 92 27.48 -0.70 -13.01
N LYS A 93 28.76 -0.42 -13.28
CA LYS A 93 29.48 0.68 -12.60
C LYS A 93 28.94 2.04 -13.02
N ALA A 94 28.61 2.21 -14.30
CA ALA A 94 27.99 3.42 -14.79
C ALA A 94 26.57 3.58 -14.22
N LEU A 95 25.75 2.53 -14.26
CA LEU A 95 24.38 2.51 -13.73
C LEU A 95 24.32 2.78 -12.22
N SER A 96 25.24 2.20 -11.44
CA SER A 96 25.36 2.43 -9.99
C SER A 96 25.62 3.90 -9.65
N ARG A 97 26.49 4.57 -10.43
CA ARG A 97 26.79 6.00 -10.25
C ARG A 97 25.61 6.89 -10.64
N GLU A 98 24.97 6.58 -11.76
CA GLU A 98 23.80 7.33 -12.25
C GLU A 98 22.65 7.29 -11.24
N LEU A 99 22.32 6.10 -10.75
CA LEU A 99 21.21 5.88 -9.81
C LEU A 99 21.55 6.16 -8.35
N LYS A 100 22.85 6.38 -8.03
CA LYS A 100 23.36 6.56 -6.65
C LYS A 100 22.97 5.41 -5.71
N ILE A 101 23.05 4.17 -6.20
CA ILE A 101 22.79 2.94 -5.44
C ILE A 101 24.00 2.02 -5.47
N GLY A 102 24.03 1.02 -4.58
CA GLY A 102 25.09 0.02 -4.57
C GLY A 102 25.18 -0.78 -5.88
N THR A 103 26.36 -1.31 -6.19
CA THR A 103 26.59 -2.11 -7.42
C THR A 103 25.73 -3.39 -7.44
N GLU A 104 25.44 -3.99 -6.27
CA GLU A 104 24.56 -5.16 -6.15
C GLU A 104 23.12 -4.80 -6.53
N ASP A 105 22.60 -3.69 -6.00
CA ASP A 105 21.25 -3.19 -6.32
C ASP A 105 21.13 -2.77 -7.79
N ALA A 106 22.16 -2.12 -8.34
CA ALA A 106 22.22 -1.76 -9.75
C ALA A 106 22.20 -3.02 -10.65
N GLY A 107 23.00 -4.03 -10.31
CA GLY A 107 23.02 -5.32 -11.02
C GLY A 107 21.70 -6.06 -10.92
N ARG A 108 21.06 -6.01 -9.76
CA ARG A 108 19.72 -6.59 -9.58
C ARG A 108 18.68 -5.85 -10.45
N LYS A 109 18.68 -4.53 -10.45
CA LYS A 109 17.77 -3.72 -11.26
C LYS A 109 17.95 -4.02 -12.74
N ALA A 110 19.17 -3.96 -13.25
CA ALA A 110 19.49 -4.26 -14.64
C ALA A 110 19.03 -5.65 -15.08
N ARG A 111 19.18 -6.67 -14.21
CA ARG A 111 18.68 -8.03 -14.50
C ARG A 111 17.18 -8.08 -14.69
N TYR A 112 16.42 -7.48 -13.77
CA TYR A 112 14.95 -7.54 -13.88
C TYR A 112 14.43 -6.69 -15.05
N GLU A 113 15.05 -5.55 -15.35
CA GLU A 113 14.71 -4.76 -16.54
C GLU A 113 14.97 -5.56 -17.83
N ALA A 114 16.12 -6.21 -17.95
CA ALA A 114 16.43 -7.09 -19.09
C ALA A 114 15.44 -8.26 -19.22
N PHE A 115 14.98 -8.84 -18.13
CA PHE A 115 13.99 -9.92 -18.15
C PHE A 115 12.62 -9.41 -18.62
N GLU A 116 12.17 -8.25 -18.18
CA GLU A 116 10.90 -7.65 -18.58
C GLU A 116 10.90 -7.20 -20.04
N GLU A 117 12.04 -6.67 -20.53
CA GLU A 117 12.21 -6.34 -21.95
C GLU A 117 11.99 -7.58 -22.82
N VAL A 118 12.72 -8.67 -22.54
CA VAL A 118 12.60 -9.91 -23.33
C VAL A 118 11.22 -10.55 -23.12
N LEU A 119 10.65 -10.50 -21.93
CA LEU A 119 9.29 -10.99 -21.67
C LEU A 119 8.29 -10.30 -22.61
N THR A 120 8.41 -8.98 -22.76
CA THR A 120 7.56 -8.19 -23.66
C THR A 120 7.84 -8.51 -25.12
N GLU A 121 9.13 -8.62 -25.51
CA GLU A 121 9.58 -8.90 -26.88
C GLU A 121 9.03 -10.24 -27.43
N VAL A 122 9.00 -11.29 -26.58
CA VAL A 122 8.55 -12.62 -26.99
C VAL A 122 7.08 -12.90 -26.63
N GLY A 123 6.40 -11.96 -25.98
CA GLY A 123 5.04 -12.11 -25.49
C GLY A 123 4.92 -13.23 -24.43
N ALA A 124 5.92 -13.34 -23.53
CA ALA A 124 5.89 -14.28 -22.43
C ALA A 124 5.12 -13.70 -21.24
N THR A 125 4.70 -14.57 -20.31
CA THR A 125 3.93 -14.17 -19.15
C THR A 125 4.63 -14.48 -17.82
N LYS A 126 5.79 -15.15 -17.86
CA LYS A 126 6.52 -15.60 -16.67
C LYS A 126 8.01 -15.43 -16.82
N ILE A 127 8.66 -15.06 -15.73
CA ILE A 127 10.10 -14.96 -15.56
C ILE A 127 10.52 -16.01 -14.54
N ALA A 128 11.33 -16.98 -14.92
CA ALA A 128 11.88 -17.98 -14.02
C ALA A 128 13.28 -17.59 -13.57
N VAL A 129 13.50 -17.56 -12.25
CA VAL A 129 14.80 -17.29 -11.62
C VAL A 129 15.22 -18.43 -10.71
N ALA A 130 16.52 -18.68 -10.64
CA ALA A 130 17.12 -19.85 -10.05
C ALA A 130 17.41 -19.73 -8.54
N HIS A 131 16.52 -19.06 -7.77
CA HIS A 131 16.65 -19.10 -6.31
C HIS A 131 16.34 -20.48 -5.77
N ASN A 132 17.14 -20.93 -4.81
CA ASN A 132 17.06 -22.23 -4.20
C ASN A 132 16.74 -22.18 -2.69
N CYS A 133 16.72 -23.33 -2.02
CA CYS A 133 16.43 -23.47 -0.59
C CYS A 133 17.45 -22.70 0.29
N ASN A 134 18.73 -22.76 -0.05
CA ASN A 134 19.78 -22.06 0.68
C ASN A 134 19.61 -20.52 0.58
N ASP A 135 19.28 -19.99 -0.60
CA ASP A 135 18.99 -18.55 -0.76
C ASP A 135 17.85 -18.10 0.15
N ARG A 136 16.84 -18.95 0.32
CA ARG A 136 15.70 -18.68 1.20
C ARG A 136 16.12 -18.64 2.67
N ALA A 137 16.92 -19.63 3.11
CA ALA A 137 17.44 -19.71 4.47
C ALA A 137 18.38 -18.51 4.77
N GLU A 138 19.30 -18.18 3.85
CA GLU A 138 20.17 -17.00 3.96
C GLU A 138 19.35 -15.71 4.15
N THR A 139 18.31 -15.53 3.34
CA THR A 139 17.45 -14.34 3.41
C THR A 139 16.64 -14.32 4.70
N MET A 140 16.15 -15.46 5.18
CA MET A 140 15.43 -15.58 6.44
C MET A 140 16.30 -15.18 7.62
N LEU A 141 17.53 -15.72 7.71
CA LEU A 141 18.52 -15.37 8.75
C LEU A 141 18.91 -13.90 8.69
N PHE A 142 19.16 -13.37 7.49
CA PHE A 142 19.48 -11.96 7.30
C PHE A 142 18.36 -11.04 7.80
N ASN A 143 17.12 -11.34 7.45
CA ASN A 143 15.96 -10.56 7.87
C ASN A 143 15.71 -10.69 9.38
N LEU A 144 15.86 -11.90 9.96
CA LEU A 144 15.73 -12.13 11.39
C LEU A 144 16.74 -11.30 12.20
N ALA A 145 18.00 -11.28 11.76
CA ALA A 145 19.06 -10.52 12.43
C ALA A 145 18.84 -9.00 12.36
N ARG A 146 18.12 -8.50 11.36
CA ARG A 146 17.79 -7.07 11.21
C ARG A 146 16.50 -6.66 11.93
N GLY A 147 15.76 -7.61 12.46
CA GLY A 147 14.43 -7.38 13.00
C GLY A 147 13.38 -7.30 11.89
N THR A 148 12.50 -8.28 11.83
CA THR A 148 11.46 -8.35 10.81
C THR A 148 10.18 -8.97 11.36
N GLY A 149 9.03 -8.66 10.73
CA GLY A 149 7.78 -9.37 10.97
C GLY A 149 7.68 -10.66 10.12
N ILE A 150 6.52 -11.33 10.20
CA ILE A 150 6.25 -12.60 9.50
C ILE A 150 6.57 -12.54 8.01
N LYS A 151 6.19 -11.45 7.32
CA LYS A 151 6.46 -11.25 5.89
C LYS A 151 7.95 -11.34 5.53
N GLY A 152 8.82 -10.81 6.36
CA GLY A 152 10.27 -10.91 6.12
C GLY A 152 10.85 -12.27 6.47
N LEU A 153 10.27 -13.02 7.43
CA LEU A 153 10.65 -14.40 7.74
C LEU A 153 10.25 -15.39 6.64
N ILE A 154 9.14 -15.15 5.95
CA ILE A 154 8.77 -15.91 4.74
C ILE A 154 9.86 -15.77 3.67
N SER A 155 10.59 -14.67 3.68
CA SER A 155 11.76 -14.38 2.85
C SER A 155 11.47 -14.40 1.34
N ILE A 156 11.94 -15.41 0.61
CA ILE A 156 11.78 -15.54 -0.85
C ILE A 156 10.55 -16.40 -1.15
N PRO A 157 9.44 -15.85 -1.69
CA PRO A 157 8.26 -16.63 -2.06
C PRO A 157 8.51 -17.41 -3.37
N ALA A 158 7.85 -18.54 -3.53
CA ALA A 158 7.92 -19.36 -4.75
C ALA A 158 7.41 -18.62 -6.00
N LYS A 159 6.43 -17.74 -5.81
CA LYS A 159 5.88 -16.86 -6.85
C LYS A 159 5.70 -15.44 -6.31
N ARG A 160 6.02 -14.44 -7.14
CA ARG A 160 5.70 -13.02 -6.90
C ARG A 160 5.41 -12.35 -8.25
N ASP A 161 4.19 -11.93 -8.46
CA ASP A 161 3.72 -11.37 -9.72
C ASP A 161 3.95 -12.35 -10.89
N ASN A 162 4.72 -11.96 -11.90
CA ASN A 162 5.15 -12.81 -13.03
C ASN A 162 6.43 -13.61 -12.76
N ILE A 163 7.09 -13.40 -11.63
CA ILE A 163 8.35 -14.05 -11.28
C ILE A 163 8.08 -15.36 -10.54
N ILE A 164 8.65 -16.48 -11.06
CA ILE A 164 8.56 -17.80 -10.48
C ILE A 164 9.93 -18.38 -10.11
N ARG A 165 9.98 -19.26 -9.14
CA ARG A 165 11.21 -19.89 -8.61
C ARG A 165 11.08 -21.40 -8.55
N PRO A 166 11.20 -22.08 -9.68
CA PRO A 166 10.97 -23.52 -9.76
C PRO A 166 11.94 -24.37 -8.96
N LEU A 167 13.14 -23.85 -8.61
CA LEU A 167 14.17 -24.55 -7.83
C LEU A 167 14.11 -24.26 -6.32
N LEU A 168 13.16 -23.47 -5.84
CA LEU A 168 13.15 -23.01 -4.44
C LEU A 168 13.03 -24.16 -3.42
N PHE A 169 12.55 -25.33 -3.84
CA PHE A 169 12.47 -26.54 -3.02
C PHE A 169 13.81 -27.25 -2.83
N ALA A 170 14.78 -27.03 -3.73
CA ALA A 170 16.02 -27.77 -3.81
C ALA A 170 17.14 -27.12 -3.02
N THR A 171 17.94 -27.91 -2.32
CA THR A 171 19.19 -27.46 -1.71
C THR A 171 20.28 -27.32 -2.78
N ARG A 172 21.32 -26.55 -2.45
CA ARG A 172 22.51 -26.39 -3.31
C ARG A 172 23.15 -27.76 -3.63
N ALA A 173 23.25 -28.63 -2.65
CA ALA A 173 23.80 -29.98 -2.83
C ALA A 173 22.97 -30.83 -3.80
N GLU A 174 21.64 -30.81 -3.70
CA GLU A 174 20.75 -31.50 -4.63
C GLU A 174 20.87 -30.97 -6.08
N ILE A 175 21.06 -29.64 -6.24
CA ILE A 175 21.28 -29.01 -7.54
C ILE A 175 22.61 -29.45 -8.16
N GLU A 176 23.71 -29.46 -7.38
CA GLU A 176 25.02 -29.88 -7.85
C GLU A 176 25.04 -31.40 -8.16
N GLU A 177 24.37 -32.21 -7.36
CA GLU A 177 24.20 -33.63 -7.66
C GLU A 177 23.41 -33.86 -8.97
N PHE A 178 22.32 -33.08 -9.18
CA PHE A 178 21.55 -33.14 -10.44
C PHE A 178 22.42 -32.81 -11.65
N LEU A 179 23.21 -31.74 -11.60
CA LEU A 179 24.10 -31.35 -12.69
C LEU A 179 25.21 -32.38 -12.93
N ALA A 180 25.78 -32.96 -11.87
CA ALA A 180 26.79 -34.01 -11.99
C ALA A 180 26.27 -35.27 -12.69
N VAL A 181 25.03 -35.67 -12.40
CA VAL A 181 24.38 -36.80 -13.05
C VAL A 181 24.05 -36.52 -14.53
N GLU A 182 23.64 -35.28 -14.85
CA GLU A 182 23.42 -34.82 -16.23
C GLU A 182 24.73 -34.60 -17.00
N GLY A 183 25.90 -34.65 -16.34
CA GLY A 183 27.19 -34.44 -16.95
C GLY A 183 27.42 -33.01 -17.50
N VAL A 184 26.66 -32.05 -17.00
CA VAL A 184 26.73 -30.65 -17.45
C VAL A 184 27.63 -29.82 -16.51
N LYS A 185 28.64 -29.15 -17.08
CA LYS A 185 29.51 -28.24 -16.36
C LYS A 185 28.79 -26.91 -16.09
N PHE A 186 29.31 -26.11 -15.19
CA PHE A 186 28.84 -24.75 -14.89
C PHE A 186 29.99 -23.82 -14.55
N CYS A 187 29.77 -22.53 -14.69
CA CYS A 187 30.76 -21.50 -14.33
C CYS A 187 30.75 -21.27 -12.81
N THR A 188 31.95 -21.21 -12.23
CA THR A 188 32.12 -20.91 -10.81
C THR A 188 32.55 -19.45 -10.65
N ASP A 189 31.74 -18.63 -9.94
CA ASP A 189 32.06 -17.24 -9.68
C ASP A 189 32.93 -17.11 -8.43
N ALA A 190 34.18 -16.66 -8.57
CA ALA A 190 35.12 -16.45 -7.48
C ALA A 190 34.65 -15.42 -6.44
N SER A 191 33.75 -14.49 -6.82
CA SER A 191 33.19 -13.51 -5.88
C SER A 191 32.25 -14.12 -4.83
N ASN A 192 31.77 -15.34 -5.04
CA ASN A 192 30.97 -16.07 -4.05
C ASN A 192 31.81 -16.56 -2.84
N LEU A 193 33.14 -16.57 -2.97
CA LEU A 193 34.06 -17.05 -1.93
C LEU A 193 34.54 -15.94 -0.99
N THR A 194 34.18 -14.68 -1.23
CA THR A 194 34.58 -13.56 -0.38
C THR A 194 33.51 -13.25 0.66
N ASP A 195 33.93 -12.85 1.86
CA ASP A 195 33.04 -12.48 2.98
C ASP A 195 32.73 -10.97 3.05
N ASP A 196 32.90 -10.26 1.93
CA ASP A 196 32.70 -8.80 1.85
C ASP A 196 31.26 -8.38 2.14
N TYR A 197 30.31 -9.20 1.79
CA TYR A 197 28.90 -8.93 1.98
C TYR A 197 28.29 -9.75 3.12
N ALA A 198 27.36 -9.16 3.85
CA ALA A 198 26.69 -9.82 4.96
C ALA A 198 26.00 -11.14 4.55
N ARG A 199 25.47 -11.22 3.32
CA ARG A 199 24.88 -12.43 2.79
C ARG A 199 25.89 -13.54 2.55
N ASN A 200 27.08 -13.20 2.04
CA ASN A 200 28.17 -14.17 1.87
C ASN A 200 28.62 -14.73 3.22
N ARG A 201 28.69 -13.88 4.27
CA ARG A 201 29.03 -14.37 5.63
C ARG A 201 27.98 -15.34 6.19
N ILE A 202 26.71 -15.12 5.90
CA ILE A 202 25.66 -16.08 6.29
C ILE A 202 25.85 -17.39 5.55
N ARG A 203 26.08 -17.33 4.24
CA ARG A 203 26.28 -18.50 3.35
C ARG A 203 27.52 -19.31 3.75
N ASN A 204 28.64 -18.64 3.95
CA ASN A 204 29.94 -19.31 4.10
C ASN A 204 30.24 -19.71 5.55
N ASN A 205 29.66 -19.01 6.53
CA ASN A 205 30.04 -19.20 7.94
C ASN A 205 28.86 -19.59 8.83
N ILE A 206 27.73 -18.86 8.76
CA ILE A 206 26.65 -19.04 9.74
C ILE A 206 25.80 -20.26 9.42
N LEU A 207 25.35 -20.41 8.17
CA LEU A 207 24.51 -21.51 7.75
C LEU A 207 25.23 -22.87 7.88
N PRO A 208 26.49 -23.02 7.43
CA PRO A 208 27.27 -24.24 7.68
C PRO A 208 27.46 -24.53 9.18
N ALA A 209 27.75 -23.52 10.02
CA ALA A 209 27.88 -23.72 11.46
C ALA A 209 26.58 -24.24 12.11
N LEU A 210 25.40 -23.80 11.64
CA LEU A 210 24.12 -24.32 12.10
C LEU A 210 23.92 -25.76 11.66
N GLU A 211 24.30 -26.10 10.42
CA GLU A 211 24.21 -27.47 9.89
C GLU A 211 25.15 -28.44 10.60
N ASP A 212 26.41 -28.02 10.83
CA ASP A 212 27.42 -28.87 11.46
C ASP A 212 27.20 -29.04 12.97
N SER A 213 26.84 -27.95 13.67
CA SER A 213 26.86 -27.94 15.14
C SER A 213 25.48 -28.17 15.77
N ILE A 214 24.37 -27.94 15.01
CA ILE A 214 23.01 -28.07 15.56
C ILE A 214 22.22 -29.14 14.83
N ASN A 215 22.05 -29.03 13.51
CA ASN A 215 21.27 -30.00 12.73
C ASN A 215 21.61 -29.92 11.24
N GLY A 216 22.08 -31.04 10.66
CA GLY A 216 22.42 -31.13 9.24
C GLY A 216 21.28 -30.81 8.25
N GLY A 217 20.03 -30.76 8.72
CA GLY A 217 18.86 -30.33 7.96
C GLY A 217 18.44 -28.88 8.18
N ALA A 218 19.27 -28.04 8.82
CA ALA A 218 18.89 -26.66 9.22
C ALA A 218 18.33 -25.85 8.05
N THR A 219 18.97 -25.89 6.88
CA THR A 219 18.49 -25.22 5.66
C THR A 219 17.08 -25.67 5.26
N LEU A 220 16.83 -26.97 5.26
CA LEU A 220 15.53 -27.53 4.89
C LEU A 220 14.45 -27.19 5.92
N HIS A 221 14.78 -27.25 7.22
CA HIS A 221 13.85 -26.87 8.28
C HIS A 221 13.48 -25.37 8.22
N MET A 222 14.42 -24.49 7.85
CA MET A 222 14.12 -23.09 7.61
C MET A 222 13.17 -22.90 6.41
N PHE A 223 13.38 -23.65 5.35
CA PHE A 223 12.48 -23.66 4.20
C PHE A 223 11.06 -24.10 4.61
N GLU A 224 10.93 -25.21 5.32
CA GLU A 224 9.64 -25.72 5.80
C GLU A 224 8.93 -24.74 6.74
N THR A 225 9.68 -24.13 7.66
CA THR A 225 9.16 -23.07 8.53
C THR A 225 8.63 -21.87 7.73
N ALA A 226 9.38 -21.43 6.72
CA ALA A 226 8.95 -20.33 5.87
C ALA A 226 7.69 -20.70 5.04
N GLU A 227 7.53 -21.97 4.63
CA GLU A 227 6.31 -22.46 3.96
C GLU A 227 5.09 -22.41 4.90
N GLN A 228 5.26 -22.86 6.16
CA GLN A 228 4.19 -22.80 7.17
C GLN A 228 3.80 -21.35 7.48
N LEU A 229 4.79 -20.46 7.66
CA LEU A 229 4.54 -19.02 7.87
C LEU A 229 3.85 -18.39 6.65
N SER A 230 4.19 -18.80 5.43
CA SER A 230 3.53 -18.31 4.21
C SER A 230 2.04 -18.65 4.20
N GLY A 231 1.68 -19.91 4.52
CA GLY A 231 0.29 -20.33 4.60
C GLY A 231 -0.50 -19.57 5.68
N LEU A 232 0.10 -19.40 6.87
CA LEU A 232 -0.52 -18.61 7.95
C LEU A 232 -0.70 -17.15 7.56
N TYR A 233 0.29 -16.55 6.91
CA TYR A 233 0.23 -15.15 6.48
C TYR A 233 -0.81 -14.93 5.38
N GLU A 234 -0.93 -15.86 4.42
CA GLU A 234 -1.98 -15.82 3.40
C GLU A 234 -3.39 -15.91 4.00
N PHE A 235 -3.57 -16.76 5.01
CA PHE A 235 -4.82 -16.83 5.76
C PHE A 235 -5.13 -15.51 6.45
N ALA A 236 -4.14 -14.91 7.14
CA ALA A 236 -4.29 -13.63 7.80
C ALA A 236 -4.59 -12.49 6.81
N LEU A 237 -3.95 -12.49 5.62
CA LEU A 237 -4.23 -11.51 4.56
C LEU A 237 -5.67 -11.58 4.06
N LYS A 238 -6.19 -12.78 3.79
CA LYS A 238 -7.60 -12.95 3.36
C LYS A 238 -8.56 -12.41 4.42
N ARG A 239 -8.30 -12.74 5.69
CA ARG A 239 -9.12 -12.24 6.79
C ARG A 239 -9.02 -10.73 6.95
N CYS A 240 -7.81 -10.17 6.80
CA CYS A 240 -7.59 -8.73 6.83
C CYS A 240 -8.36 -8.01 5.71
N GLU A 241 -8.39 -8.56 4.51
CA GLU A 241 -9.13 -7.99 3.38
C GLU A 241 -10.65 -7.97 3.62
N GLU A 242 -11.20 -9.04 4.21
CA GLU A 242 -12.61 -9.07 4.63
C GLU A 242 -12.90 -7.98 5.67
N CYS A 243 -12.05 -7.89 6.71
CA CYS A 243 -12.16 -6.89 7.76
C CYS A 243 -12.01 -5.46 7.21
N TYR A 244 -11.10 -5.26 6.26
CA TYR A 244 -10.89 -3.96 5.60
C TYR A 244 -12.14 -3.52 4.85
N ARG A 245 -12.73 -4.40 4.03
CA ARG A 245 -13.97 -4.09 3.29
C ARG A 245 -15.14 -3.75 4.23
N ASP A 246 -15.24 -4.45 5.36
CA ASP A 246 -16.28 -4.18 6.36
C ASP A 246 -16.06 -2.85 7.10
N ALA A 247 -14.82 -2.52 7.45
CA ALA A 247 -14.47 -1.30 8.20
C ALA A 247 -14.34 -0.06 7.30
N CYS A 248 -14.11 -0.21 5.99
CA CYS A 248 -13.90 0.91 5.08
C CYS A 248 -15.20 1.70 4.87
N VAL A 249 -15.19 2.98 5.27
CA VAL A 249 -16.30 3.92 5.11
C VAL A 249 -16.14 4.74 3.83
N ARG A 250 -14.90 5.09 3.49
CA ARG A 250 -14.58 5.88 2.31
C ARG A 250 -13.15 5.59 1.89
N GLU A 251 -12.95 5.45 0.58
CA GLU A 251 -11.63 5.29 -0.04
C GLU A 251 -11.53 6.19 -1.28
N THR A 252 -10.44 6.96 -1.36
CA THR A 252 -10.05 7.79 -2.50
C THR A 252 -8.54 7.67 -2.69
N GLU A 253 -7.99 8.24 -3.75
CA GLU A 253 -6.55 8.24 -4.01
C GLU A 253 -5.71 8.92 -2.91
N THR A 254 -6.29 9.88 -2.18
CA THR A 254 -5.58 10.66 -1.17
C THR A 254 -6.09 10.46 0.25
N GLN A 255 -7.22 9.76 0.44
CA GLN A 255 -7.84 9.59 1.76
C GLN A 255 -8.53 8.23 1.90
N ILE A 256 -8.32 7.59 3.05
CA ILE A 256 -9.06 6.41 3.49
C ILE A 256 -9.66 6.70 4.87
N SER A 257 -10.95 6.41 5.04
CA SER A 257 -11.66 6.52 6.32
C SER A 257 -12.21 5.16 6.73
N LEU A 258 -11.95 4.75 7.97
CA LEU A 258 -12.27 3.46 8.53
C LEU A 258 -13.15 3.64 9.78
N ASP A 259 -14.10 2.73 10.03
CA ASP A 259 -14.88 2.69 11.28
C ASP A 259 -13.98 2.20 12.43
N ALA A 260 -13.65 3.12 13.35
CA ALA A 260 -12.77 2.86 14.48
C ALA A 260 -13.36 1.82 15.46
N ARG A 261 -14.69 1.76 15.62
CA ARG A 261 -15.35 0.78 16.50
C ARG A 261 -15.15 -0.63 15.97
N LYS A 262 -15.30 -0.84 14.66
CA LYS A 262 -15.05 -2.13 14.02
C LYS A 262 -13.60 -2.56 14.17
N ILE A 263 -12.64 -1.64 13.98
CA ILE A 263 -11.22 -1.93 14.19
C ILE A 263 -10.97 -2.42 15.61
N LEU A 264 -11.52 -1.74 16.61
CA LEU A 264 -11.31 -2.08 18.03
C LEU A 264 -11.91 -3.44 18.44
N THR A 265 -12.81 -4.03 17.66
CA THR A 265 -13.34 -5.40 17.92
C THR A 265 -12.49 -6.51 17.31
N MET A 266 -11.48 -6.18 16.49
CA MET A 266 -10.59 -7.15 15.86
C MET A 266 -9.44 -7.54 16.78
N ASP A 267 -8.80 -8.70 16.49
CA ASP A 267 -7.54 -9.08 17.13
C ASP A 267 -6.44 -8.05 16.81
N GLU A 268 -5.55 -7.77 17.75
CA GLU A 268 -4.50 -6.75 17.65
C GLU A 268 -3.65 -6.88 16.38
N TYR A 269 -3.34 -8.13 15.99
CA TYR A 269 -2.57 -8.37 14.79
C TYR A 269 -3.32 -7.96 13.52
N LEU A 270 -4.62 -8.25 13.45
CA LEU A 270 -5.49 -7.84 12.34
C LEU A 270 -5.67 -6.31 12.29
N GLN A 271 -5.79 -5.65 13.45
CA GLN A 271 -5.82 -4.18 13.52
C GLN A 271 -4.59 -3.58 12.85
N SER A 272 -3.39 -4.08 13.22
CA SER A 272 -2.12 -3.63 12.64
C SER A 272 -2.02 -3.90 11.15
N MET A 273 -2.45 -5.09 10.70
CA MET A 273 -2.47 -5.46 9.28
C MET A 273 -3.41 -4.57 8.46
N LEU A 274 -4.61 -4.29 8.98
CA LEU A 274 -5.62 -3.45 8.34
C LEU A 274 -5.14 -2.01 8.17
N ILE A 275 -4.54 -1.43 9.21
CA ILE A 275 -3.95 -0.09 9.13
C ILE A 275 -2.80 -0.08 8.11
N LYS A 276 -1.94 -1.11 8.13
CA LYS A 276 -0.84 -1.23 7.15
C LYS A 276 -1.36 -1.34 5.72
N GLN A 277 -2.43 -2.11 5.50
CA GLN A 277 -3.10 -2.22 4.20
C GLN A 277 -3.63 -0.86 3.73
N ALA A 278 -4.30 -0.10 4.59
CA ALA A 278 -4.77 1.25 4.27
C ALA A 278 -3.63 2.19 3.87
N ILE A 279 -2.50 2.13 4.59
CA ILE A 279 -1.32 2.92 4.26
C ILE A 279 -0.70 2.46 2.93
N ASP A 280 -0.62 1.14 2.68
CA ASP A 280 -0.07 0.59 1.44
C ASP A 280 -0.93 0.97 0.21
N THR A 281 -2.23 1.11 0.39
CA THR A 281 -3.16 1.61 -0.64
C THR A 281 -2.90 3.09 -0.95
N LEU A 282 -2.71 3.94 0.07
CA LEU A 282 -2.42 5.38 -0.12
C LEU A 282 -1.02 5.63 -0.69
N VAL A 283 -0.02 4.83 -0.30
CA VAL A 283 1.38 4.99 -0.71
C VAL A 283 1.96 3.61 -1.05
N PRO A 284 1.72 3.12 -2.28
CA PRO A 284 2.31 1.86 -2.72
C PRO A 284 3.83 1.87 -2.63
N GLY A 285 4.40 0.77 -2.13
CA GLY A 285 5.86 0.61 -2.05
C GLY A 285 6.55 1.35 -0.90
N ASN A 286 5.79 1.90 0.08
CA ASN A 286 6.38 2.51 1.28
C ASN A 286 7.26 1.51 2.05
N ARG A 287 8.42 1.96 2.55
CA ARG A 287 9.40 1.13 3.29
C ARG A 287 9.64 1.59 4.73
N ASP A 288 9.31 2.86 5.03
CA ASP A 288 9.65 3.50 6.29
C ASP A 288 8.52 3.44 7.33
N ILE A 289 7.39 2.83 6.99
CA ILE A 289 6.29 2.58 7.93
C ILE A 289 6.60 1.34 8.74
N THR A 290 6.95 1.56 9.99
CA THR A 290 7.35 0.53 10.96
C THR A 290 6.21 0.19 11.92
N HIS A 291 6.40 -0.86 12.74
CA HIS A 291 5.46 -1.25 13.79
C HIS A 291 5.19 -0.13 14.81
N VAL A 292 6.18 0.75 15.07
CA VAL A 292 6.00 1.92 15.96
C VAL A 292 4.91 2.83 15.41
N HIS A 293 4.95 3.15 14.12
CA HIS A 293 3.95 4.00 13.47
C HIS A 293 2.54 3.39 13.52
N LEU A 294 2.43 2.05 13.35
CA LEU A 294 1.14 1.35 13.45
C LEU A 294 0.60 1.42 14.88
N ASN A 295 1.44 1.22 15.89
CA ASN A 295 1.07 1.34 17.31
C ASN A 295 0.66 2.77 17.67
N ASP A 296 1.34 3.78 17.14
CA ASP A 296 0.97 5.19 17.34
C ASP A 296 -0.44 5.45 16.82
N ILE A 297 -0.78 4.94 15.63
CA ILE A 297 -2.14 5.06 15.06
C ILE A 297 -3.16 4.32 15.94
N LEU A 298 -2.89 3.07 16.33
CA LEU A 298 -3.77 2.28 17.18
C LEU A 298 -4.00 2.97 18.53
N SER A 299 -2.97 3.62 19.08
CA SER A 299 -3.08 4.38 20.32
C SER A 299 -4.06 5.56 20.23
N LEU A 300 -4.29 6.11 19.02
CA LEU A 300 -5.27 7.19 18.82
C LEU A 300 -6.69 6.69 19.02
N LEU A 301 -6.99 5.43 18.65
CA LEU A 301 -8.34 4.86 18.73
C LEU A 301 -8.85 4.73 20.17
N ASN A 302 -7.93 4.59 21.11
CA ASN A 302 -8.24 4.45 22.55
C ASN A 302 -8.34 5.80 23.29
N LYS A 303 -8.12 6.93 22.60
CA LYS A 303 -8.13 8.28 23.21
C LYS A 303 -9.43 9.00 22.85
N SER A 304 -10.04 9.67 23.84
CA SER A 304 -11.22 10.49 23.62
C SER A 304 -10.90 11.78 22.84
N GLY A 305 -11.86 12.24 22.04
CA GLY A 305 -11.76 13.47 21.23
C GLY A 305 -10.97 13.27 19.94
N THR A 306 -10.77 14.37 19.18
CA THR A 306 -10.00 14.33 17.94
C THR A 306 -8.52 14.35 18.26
N LYS A 307 -7.78 13.36 17.80
CA LYS A 307 -6.33 13.21 17.93
C LYS A 307 -5.71 12.89 16.57
N SER A 308 -4.46 13.27 16.38
CA SER A 308 -3.74 13.03 15.12
C SER A 308 -2.29 12.66 15.36
N VAL A 309 -1.71 11.95 14.40
CA VAL A 309 -0.28 11.65 14.30
C VAL A 309 0.17 11.82 12.86
N ASN A 310 1.35 12.41 12.68
CA ASN A 310 2.00 12.53 11.38
C ASN A 310 2.96 11.37 11.17
N LEU A 311 2.96 10.82 9.96
CA LEU A 311 3.72 9.67 9.53
C LEU A 311 4.64 10.05 8.37
N PRO A 312 5.64 9.21 8.02
CA PRO A 312 6.38 9.36 6.77
C PRO A 312 5.47 9.47 5.54
N TYR A 313 6.00 9.98 4.43
CA TYR A 313 5.30 10.17 3.15
C TYR A 313 4.14 11.18 3.21
N ASN A 314 4.20 12.15 4.12
CA ASN A 314 3.15 13.16 4.34
C ASN A 314 1.78 12.55 4.67
N ILE A 315 1.76 11.39 5.31
CA ILE A 315 0.52 10.79 5.78
C ILE A 315 0.18 11.39 7.15
N THR A 316 -1.07 11.79 7.32
CA THR A 316 -1.64 12.16 8.61
C THR A 316 -2.75 11.19 8.97
N ALA A 317 -2.65 10.56 10.14
CA ALA A 317 -3.72 9.75 10.72
C ALA A 317 -4.49 10.59 11.74
N VAL A 318 -5.81 10.64 11.61
CA VAL A 318 -6.70 11.37 12.51
C VAL A 318 -7.79 10.44 13.02
N SER A 319 -7.84 10.25 14.34
CA SER A 319 -8.98 9.62 15.01
C SER A 319 -9.95 10.71 15.45
N SER A 320 -11.19 10.61 15.04
CA SER A 320 -12.26 11.55 15.42
C SER A 320 -13.56 10.79 15.63
N TYR A 321 -14.02 10.76 16.86
CA TYR A 321 -15.18 9.98 17.30
C TYR A 321 -15.03 8.49 16.91
N ASP A 322 -15.89 8.02 16.03
CA ASP A 322 -15.94 6.62 15.59
C ASP A 322 -15.19 6.37 14.26
N THR A 323 -14.36 7.32 13.80
CA THR A 323 -13.69 7.24 12.48
C THR A 323 -12.20 7.45 12.63
N LEU A 324 -11.40 6.56 12.01
CA LEU A 324 -9.99 6.73 11.73
C LEU A 324 -9.84 7.18 10.26
N THR A 325 -9.24 8.32 10.03
CA THR A 325 -8.97 8.85 8.70
C THR A 325 -7.48 8.94 8.47
N LEU A 326 -7.01 8.34 7.39
CA LEU A 326 -5.64 8.45 6.87
C LEU A 326 -5.67 9.34 5.63
N THR A 327 -4.85 10.39 5.58
CA THR A 327 -4.73 11.27 4.40
C THR A 327 -3.28 11.41 4.00
N ARG A 328 -2.99 11.40 2.72
CA ARG A 328 -1.65 11.65 2.16
C ARG A 328 -1.35 13.16 2.03
N GLU A 329 -2.36 13.98 1.86
CA GLU A 329 -2.30 15.43 1.94
C GLU A 329 -2.86 15.81 3.30
N GLY A 330 -2.16 16.68 4.06
CA GLY A 330 -2.69 17.14 5.34
C GLY A 330 -4.15 17.57 5.16
N ILE A 331 -4.99 17.39 6.18
CA ILE A 331 -6.38 17.89 6.12
C ILE A 331 -6.28 19.41 5.99
N VAL A 332 -6.23 19.90 4.75
CA VAL A 332 -6.37 21.32 4.45
C VAL A 332 -7.86 21.58 4.57
N SER A 333 -8.27 22.09 5.74
CA SER A 333 -9.55 22.74 5.84
C SER A 333 -9.41 24.06 5.08
N GLU A 334 -9.85 24.10 3.84
CA GLU A 334 -9.99 25.37 3.13
C GLU A 334 -10.98 26.23 3.93
N SER A 335 -10.48 27.31 4.47
CA SER A 335 -11.35 28.33 5.07
C SER A 335 -12.15 29.00 3.96
N LEU A 336 -13.46 29.06 4.15
CA LEU A 336 -14.36 29.74 3.22
C LEU A 336 -14.09 31.24 3.26
N SER A 337 -14.01 31.86 2.09
CA SER A 337 -13.99 33.31 1.97
C SER A 337 -15.30 33.92 2.49
N GLU A 338 -15.20 35.07 3.18
CA GLU A 338 -16.38 35.80 3.58
C GLU A 338 -17.13 36.34 2.36
N THR A 339 -18.41 36.05 2.25
CA THR A 339 -19.26 36.50 1.16
C THR A 339 -20.54 37.09 1.73
N GLU A 340 -20.89 38.29 1.35
CA GLU A 340 -22.12 38.99 1.77
C GLU A 340 -23.36 38.27 1.13
N ILE A 341 -24.41 38.16 1.91
CA ILE A 341 -25.69 37.62 1.47
C ILE A 341 -26.69 38.74 1.28
N VAL A 342 -26.97 39.05 0.01
CA VAL A 342 -27.97 40.07 -0.37
C VAL A 342 -29.31 39.36 -0.59
N PRO A 343 -30.37 39.74 0.14
CA PRO A 343 -31.67 39.08 0.06
C PRO A 343 -32.56 39.60 -1.09
N ASP A 344 -32.02 39.65 -2.29
CA ASP A 344 -32.69 40.16 -3.49
C ASP A 344 -33.39 39.08 -4.34
N GLY A 345 -33.32 37.83 -3.90
CA GLY A 345 -33.88 36.67 -4.60
C GLY A 345 -32.95 36.06 -5.64
N SER A 346 -31.79 36.69 -5.92
CA SER A 346 -30.80 36.12 -6.84
C SER A 346 -30.01 34.98 -6.19
N SER A 347 -29.43 34.10 -7.03
CA SER A 347 -28.52 33.06 -6.59
C SER A 347 -27.09 33.45 -6.95
N PHE A 348 -26.16 33.25 -6.03
CA PHE A 348 -24.74 33.49 -6.26
C PHE A 348 -23.90 32.29 -5.80
N LYS A 349 -22.70 32.18 -6.34
CA LYS A 349 -21.74 31.13 -5.99
C LYS A 349 -20.70 31.66 -5.01
N ALA A 350 -20.44 30.90 -3.95
CA ALA A 350 -19.45 31.26 -2.96
C ALA A 350 -18.76 30.02 -2.39
N SER A 351 -17.44 29.92 -2.53
CA SER A 351 -16.60 28.85 -1.93
C SER A 351 -17.15 27.42 -2.16
N GLY A 352 -17.61 27.09 -3.38
CA GLY A 352 -18.15 25.77 -3.72
C GLY A 352 -19.61 25.53 -3.26
N TYR A 353 -20.32 26.62 -2.94
CA TYR A 353 -21.74 26.57 -2.60
C TYR A 353 -22.54 27.55 -3.47
N THR A 354 -23.74 27.15 -3.83
CA THR A 354 -24.74 28.04 -4.40
C THR A 354 -25.64 28.53 -3.28
N VAL A 355 -25.71 29.85 -3.10
CA VAL A 355 -26.50 30.51 -2.05
C VAL A 355 -27.61 31.32 -2.68
N LYS A 356 -28.82 31.22 -2.12
CA LYS A 356 -29.97 32.04 -2.50
C LYS A 356 -30.63 32.59 -1.24
N ALA A 357 -30.94 33.89 -1.23
CA ALA A 357 -31.65 34.53 -0.13
C ALA A 357 -32.82 35.36 -0.66
N GLU A 358 -34.00 35.17 -0.06
CA GLU A 358 -35.25 35.82 -0.47
C GLU A 358 -35.95 36.40 0.74
N LEU A 359 -36.47 37.64 0.58
CA LEU A 359 -37.30 38.29 1.58
C LEU A 359 -38.78 38.21 1.21
N PHE A 360 -39.63 37.95 2.20
CA PHE A 360 -41.09 37.99 2.04
C PHE A 360 -41.75 38.41 3.36
N ASP A 361 -42.97 38.88 3.28
CA ASP A 361 -43.77 39.19 4.46
C ASP A 361 -44.31 37.93 5.10
N ASN A 362 -44.33 37.88 6.44
CA ASN A 362 -44.83 36.77 7.17
C ASN A 362 -46.37 36.67 7.01
N SER A 363 -46.87 35.62 6.36
CA SER A 363 -48.27 35.33 6.22
C SER A 363 -48.69 34.12 7.05
N GLU A 364 -49.88 34.16 7.65
CA GLU A 364 -50.42 33.01 8.39
C GLU A 364 -50.57 31.79 7.46
N GLY A 365 -50.05 30.64 7.94
CA GLY A 365 -50.09 29.36 7.21
C GLY A 365 -48.87 29.07 6.32
N PHE A 366 -47.84 29.91 6.30
CA PHE A 366 -46.65 29.63 5.54
C PHE A 366 -45.85 28.46 6.17
N ASP A 367 -45.59 27.43 5.39
CA ASP A 367 -44.74 26.30 5.83
C ASP A 367 -43.26 26.72 5.69
N TYR A 368 -42.60 26.98 6.80
CA TYR A 368 -41.19 27.34 6.86
C TYR A 368 -40.21 26.19 6.54
N GLY A 369 -40.73 25.04 6.20
CA GLY A 369 -40.02 23.86 5.73
C GLY A 369 -38.95 23.34 6.71
N LYS A 370 -38.87 22.03 6.89
CA LYS A 370 -37.84 21.34 7.70
C LYS A 370 -36.63 20.92 6.85
N LEU A 371 -36.39 21.56 5.71
CA LEU A 371 -35.31 21.17 4.81
C LEU A 371 -33.95 21.45 5.46
N LYS A 372 -33.04 20.49 5.28
CA LYS A 372 -31.71 20.51 5.91
C LYS A 372 -30.86 21.72 5.46
N TYR A 373 -30.98 22.09 4.19
CA TYR A 373 -30.18 23.11 3.55
C TYR A 373 -30.99 24.37 3.15
N THR A 374 -32.19 24.53 3.68
CA THR A 374 -33.02 25.74 3.54
C THR A 374 -33.61 26.09 4.89
N LYS A 375 -33.42 27.34 5.32
CA LYS A 375 -33.91 27.83 6.62
C LYS A 375 -34.47 29.21 6.49
N CYS A 376 -35.48 29.51 7.37
CA CYS A 376 -36.11 30.81 7.48
C CYS A 376 -35.77 31.48 8.80
N PHE A 377 -35.54 32.80 8.76
CA PHE A 377 -35.15 33.60 9.89
C PHE A 377 -35.97 34.89 9.98
N ASP A 378 -36.11 35.42 11.19
CA ASP A 378 -36.73 36.70 11.45
C ASP A 378 -35.76 37.84 10.98
N TYR A 379 -36.11 38.43 9.85
CA TYR A 379 -35.27 39.51 9.26
C TYR A 379 -35.16 40.75 10.15
N GLY A 380 -36.20 41.04 10.94
CA GLY A 380 -36.23 42.20 11.86
C GLY A 380 -35.19 42.12 13.00
N LYS A 381 -34.64 40.90 13.24
CA LYS A 381 -33.59 40.67 14.23
C LYS A 381 -32.18 40.77 13.70
N ILE A 382 -32.02 40.83 12.37
CA ILE A 382 -30.73 40.96 11.70
C ILE A 382 -30.39 42.45 11.66
N LYS A 383 -29.34 42.87 12.41
CA LYS A 383 -29.01 44.27 12.60
C LYS A 383 -27.79 44.76 11.81
N ASP A 384 -27.09 43.82 11.16
CA ASP A 384 -25.85 44.12 10.45
C ASP A 384 -25.80 43.28 9.17
N ILE A 385 -24.74 43.39 8.40
CA ILE A 385 -24.51 42.66 7.15
C ILE A 385 -24.53 41.15 7.44
N LEU A 386 -25.30 40.45 6.65
CA LEU A 386 -25.37 39.00 6.72
C LEU A 386 -24.30 38.37 5.81
N VAL A 387 -23.48 37.48 6.36
CA VAL A 387 -22.37 36.87 5.60
C VAL A 387 -22.38 35.35 5.70
N MET A 388 -21.92 34.70 4.64
CA MET A 388 -21.48 33.31 4.67
C MET A 388 -19.96 33.25 4.79
N ARG A 389 -19.44 32.51 5.75
CA ARG A 389 -17.99 32.39 5.99
C ARG A 389 -17.63 31.14 6.81
N SER A 390 -16.35 30.88 7.00
CA SER A 390 -15.87 29.98 8.06
C SER A 390 -16.12 30.56 9.45
N ARG A 391 -16.11 29.69 10.46
CA ARG A 391 -16.16 30.10 11.87
C ARG A 391 -14.96 31.01 12.23
N ARG A 392 -15.18 31.89 13.20
CA ARG A 392 -14.13 32.77 13.77
C ARG A 392 -14.02 32.62 15.29
N THR A 393 -12.88 32.99 15.83
CA THR A 393 -12.72 33.07 17.28
C THR A 393 -13.64 34.17 17.82
N GLY A 394 -14.43 33.83 18.84
CA GLY A 394 -15.44 34.75 19.40
C GLY A 394 -16.86 34.51 18.90
N ASP A 395 -17.07 33.74 17.83
CA ASP A 395 -18.41 33.40 17.36
C ASP A 395 -19.27 32.67 18.42
N THR A 396 -20.53 33.07 18.49
CA THR A 396 -21.53 32.54 19.42
C THR A 396 -22.79 32.10 18.68
N ILE A 397 -23.52 31.14 19.27
CA ILE A 397 -24.83 30.69 18.78
C ILE A 397 -25.78 30.49 19.97
N SER A 398 -27.02 30.95 19.85
CA SER A 398 -28.05 30.67 20.87
C SER A 398 -28.67 29.28 20.64
N VAL A 399 -28.55 28.42 21.65
CA VAL A 399 -29.02 27.01 21.57
C VAL A 399 -30.28 26.74 22.40
N THR A 400 -30.72 27.71 23.22
CA THR A 400 -31.90 27.59 24.11
C THR A 400 -32.82 28.78 23.92
N SER A 401 -34.14 28.55 24.03
CA SER A 401 -35.17 29.60 23.99
C SER A 401 -35.11 30.59 25.13
N GLY A 402 -34.37 30.29 26.20
CA GLY A 402 -34.12 31.16 27.35
C GLY A 402 -32.98 32.19 27.18
N GLY A 403 -32.44 32.39 25.95
CA GLY A 403 -31.44 33.41 25.67
C GLY A 403 -30.00 33.05 26.03
N GLY A 404 -29.70 31.82 26.40
CA GLY A 404 -28.34 31.36 26.65
C GLY A 404 -27.53 31.24 25.36
N THR A 405 -26.37 31.95 25.27
CA THR A 405 -25.43 31.86 24.16
C THR A 405 -24.31 30.88 24.48
N LYS A 406 -23.88 30.11 23.48
CA LYS A 406 -22.76 29.17 23.56
C LYS A 406 -21.69 29.57 22.55
N LYS A 407 -20.41 29.42 22.90
CA LYS A 407 -19.33 29.59 21.92
C LYS A 407 -19.52 28.61 20.77
N LEU A 408 -19.40 29.07 19.56
CA LEU A 408 -19.59 28.24 18.36
C LEU A 408 -18.67 27.01 18.34
N LYS A 409 -17.41 27.19 18.81
CA LYS A 409 -16.46 26.06 18.98
C LYS A 409 -17.03 24.96 19.84
N ASP A 410 -17.61 25.31 20.99
CA ASP A 410 -18.14 24.33 21.95
C ASP A 410 -19.41 23.67 21.40
N TYR A 411 -20.27 24.42 20.71
CA TYR A 411 -21.41 23.87 19.98
C TYR A 411 -20.98 22.85 18.93
N MET A 412 -19.97 23.17 18.08
CA MET A 412 -19.47 22.24 17.07
C MET A 412 -18.86 20.97 17.65
N ILE A 413 -18.30 21.03 18.86
CA ILE A 413 -17.85 19.84 19.63
C ILE A 413 -19.03 19.00 20.06
N ASP A 414 -20.06 19.61 20.65
CA ASP A 414 -21.25 18.88 21.14
C ASP A 414 -21.99 18.13 20.03
N VAL A 415 -22.11 18.73 18.86
CA VAL A 415 -22.74 18.12 17.67
C VAL A 415 -21.77 17.23 16.88
N LYS A 416 -20.57 16.96 17.45
CA LYS A 416 -19.57 16.04 16.94
C LYS A 416 -19.04 16.38 15.52
N ILE A 417 -18.91 17.67 15.17
CA ILE A 417 -18.23 18.06 13.95
C ILE A 417 -16.71 17.83 14.12
N PRO A 418 -16.06 17.02 13.29
CA PRO A 418 -14.63 16.75 13.38
C PRO A 418 -13.79 18.01 13.29
N ALA A 419 -12.72 18.13 14.11
CA ALA A 419 -11.89 19.32 14.19
C ALA A 419 -11.34 19.76 12.82
N GLY A 420 -10.89 18.80 12.01
CA GLY A 420 -10.28 19.03 10.70
C GLY A 420 -11.23 19.58 9.62
N VAL A 421 -12.55 19.52 9.85
CA VAL A 421 -13.54 20.04 8.88
C VAL A 421 -14.34 21.23 9.39
N ARG A 422 -14.10 21.69 10.63
CA ARG A 422 -14.89 22.79 11.23
C ARG A 422 -14.76 24.10 10.47
N ASP A 423 -13.58 24.36 9.90
CA ASP A 423 -13.30 25.57 9.15
C ASP A 423 -13.87 25.54 7.73
N SER A 424 -14.21 24.35 7.20
CA SER A 424 -14.90 24.17 5.92
C SER A 424 -16.43 24.07 6.04
N VAL A 425 -17.00 24.06 7.26
CA VAL A 425 -18.45 24.12 7.48
C VAL A 425 -18.92 25.56 7.37
N PRO A 426 -19.78 25.91 6.38
CA PRO A 426 -20.28 27.26 6.25
C PRO A 426 -21.11 27.67 7.47
N VAL A 427 -20.89 28.88 7.94
CA VAL A 427 -21.78 29.53 8.90
C VAL A 427 -22.40 30.78 8.27
N ILE A 428 -23.69 30.98 8.53
CA ILE A 428 -24.37 32.22 8.21
C ILE A 428 -24.35 33.06 9.48
N ALA A 429 -23.73 34.23 9.43
CA ALA A 429 -23.49 35.05 10.61
C ALA A 429 -23.77 36.56 10.35
N CYS A 430 -24.13 37.26 11.42
CA CYS A 430 -24.29 38.69 11.51
C CYS A 430 -23.30 39.18 12.60
N GLY A 431 -22.17 39.75 12.20
CA GLY A 431 -21.04 40.03 13.11
C GLY A 431 -20.48 38.75 13.71
N SER A 432 -20.46 38.63 15.05
CA SER A 432 -20.05 37.43 15.81
C SER A 432 -21.22 36.49 16.13
N ASP A 433 -22.45 36.87 15.86
CA ASP A 433 -23.62 36.04 16.12
C ASP A 433 -23.92 35.16 14.93
N VAL A 434 -23.87 33.83 15.16
CA VAL A 434 -24.16 32.81 14.12
C VAL A 434 -25.65 32.51 14.10
N LEU A 435 -26.27 32.78 12.95
CA LEU A 435 -27.67 32.48 12.68
C LEU A 435 -27.86 30.99 12.39
N TRP A 436 -26.94 30.43 11.63
CA TRP A 436 -27.03 29.06 11.15
C TRP A 436 -25.68 28.41 10.91
N VAL A 437 -25.47 27.23 11.47
CA VAL A 437 -24.41 26.32 11.05
C VAL A 437 -25.01 25.43 9.96
N VAL A 438 -24.60 25.62 8.72
CA VAL A 438 -25.23 25.02 7.54
C VAL A 438 -25.20 23.49 7.63
N GLY A 439 -26.34 22.86 7.40
CA GLY A 439 -26.51 21.42 7.54
C GLY A 439 -26.76 20.95 8.99
N TYR A 440 -26.66 21.84 9.97
CA TYR A 440 -26.88 21.56 11.39
C TYR A 440 -28.03 22.44 11.94
N ARG A 441 -27.76 23.25 12.95
CA ARG A 441 -28.77 23.99 13.70
C ARG A 441 -28.81 25.47 13.35
N ILE A 442 -30.00 26.07 13.46
CA ILE A 442 -30.23 27.50 13.51
C ILE A 442 -30.21 28.02 14.95
N SER A 443 -29.79 29.26 15.12
CA SER A 443 -29.84 29.98 16.38
C SER A 443 -31.28 30.26 16.82
N GLU A 444 -31.59 30.05 18.08
CA GLU A 444 -32.91 30.34 18.65
C GLU A 444 -33.28 31.83 18.55
N ASN A 445 -32.30 32.72 18.66
CA ASN A 445 -32.52 34.15 18.62
C ASN A 445 -33.14 34.63 17.31
N TYR A 446 -32.86 33.94 16.19
CA TYR A 446 -33.29 34.35 14.85
C TYR A 446 -34.47 33.54 14.30
N LYS A 447 -35.05 32.68 15.10
CA LYS A 447 -36.25 31.92 14.68
C LYS A 447 -37.43 32.82 14.39
N VAL A 448 -38.19 32.45 13.36
CA VAL A 448 -39.47 33.07 13.03
C VAL A 448 -40.47 32.80 14.15
N THR A 449 -41.18 33.82 14.57
CA THR A 449 -42.20 33.77 15.62
C THR A 449 -43.52 34.38 15.05
N LYS A 450 -44.59 34.34 15.84
CA LYS A 450 -45.87 34.96 15.48
C LYS A 450 -45.81 36.49 15.34
N GLU A 451 -44.77 37.12 15.98
CA GLU A 451 -44.53 38.55 15.96
C GLU A 451 -43.64 39.01 14.80
N THR A 452 -43.00 38.05 14.08
CA THR A 452 -42.13 38.32 12.97
C THR A 452 -42.93 38.93 11.82
N LYS A 453 -42.54 40.11 11.35
CA LYS A 453 -43.20 40.80 10.21
C LYS A 453 -42.59 40.39 8.87
N ARG A 454 -41.26 40.32 8.77
CA ARG A 454 -40.53 39.99 7.56
C ARG A 454 -39.61 38.77 7.78
N VAL A 455 -39.61 37.87 6.84
CA VAL A 455 -38.86 36.64 6.89
C VAL A 455 -37.82 36.61 5.78
N ILE A 456 -36.60 36.22 6.10
CA ILE A 456 -35.59 35.89 5.12
C ILE A 456 -35.47 34.34 5.02
N ARG A 457 -35.58 33.79 3.82
CA ARG A 457 -35.30 32.40 3.50
C ARG A 457 -33.94 32.27 2.87
N ILE A 458 -33.07 31.45 3.43
CA ILE A 458 -31.73 31.21 2.93
C ILE A 458 -31.60 29.74 2.55
N THR A 459 -31.19 29.50 1.31
CA THR A 459 -30.88 28.16 0.78
C THR A 459 -29.38 28.10 0.47
N VAL A 460 -28.68 27.06 0.96
CA VAL A 460 -27.26 26.84 0.72
C VAL A 460 -27.08 25.41 0.20
N LEU A 461 -26.71 25.27 -1.04
CA LEU A 461 -26.51 23.97 -1.71
C LEU A 461 -25.02 23.82 -2.04
N LYS A 462 -24.41 22.69 -1.71
CA LYS A 462 -23.04 22.37 -2.12
C LYS A 462 -23.04 22.06 -3.61
N GLU A 463 -22.10 22.59 -4.36
CA GLU A 463 -21.84 22.19 -5.75
C GLU A 463 -21.12 20.83 -5.76
N ASP A 464 -21.50 19.93 -6.66
CA ASP A 464 -20.88 18.59 -6.83
C ASP A 464 -19.50 18.69 -7.47
#